data_1d5a91c391424b951e156c0e3dd3c940
#
_entry.id   1d5a91c391424b951e156c0e3dd3c940
#
_cell.length_a   1.000
_cell.length_b   1.000
_cell.length_c   1.000
_cell.angle_alpha   90.00
_cell.angle_beta   90.00
_cell.angle_gamma   90.00
#
_symmetry.space_group_name_H-M   'P 1'
#
loop_
_entity.id
_entity.type
_entity.pdbx_description
1 polymer ?
#
loop_
_entity_poly.entity_id
_entity_poly.type
_entity_poly.pdbx_seq_one_letter_code
_entity_poly.pdbx_strand_id
1 'polypeptide(L)'
;RPCKTQPSISKRNGKVVASYISLDPASISTEVLPSDSRHFQYIARVKYVENHFESVAATREEALKGPFHRIKSRRLTEIARYTKGKWSL
;
A
#
# COMPACT_ATOMS: atom_id res chain seq x y z
N ARG A 1 -2.58 -5.93 -12.58
CA ARG A 1 -1.85 -4.71 -12.82
C ARG A 1 -0.67 -4.56 -11.88
N PRO A 2 0.48 -4.26 -12.40
CA PRO A 2 1.66 -4.19 -11.56
C PRO A 2 1.56 -3.03 -10.57
N CYS A 3 2.01 -3.30 -9.37
CA CYS A 3 2.01 -2.32 -8.32
C CYS A 3 3.40 -1.81 -8.01
N LYS A 4 4.32 -2.01 -8.94
CA LYS A 4 5.68 -1.53 -8.73
C LYS A 4 5.72 -0.04 -8.94
N THR A 5 5.91 0.67 -7.86
CA THR A 5 6.20 2.09 -7.89
C THR A 5 7.71 2.26 -7.87
N GLN A 6 8.19 3.25 -8.59
CA GLN A 6 9.59 3.58 -8.50
C GLN A 6 9.92 4.06 -7.09
N PRO A 7 11.08 3.70 -6.55
CA PRO A 7 11.46 4.18 -5.23
C PRO A 7 11.52 5.70 -5.18
N SER A 8 11.06 6.24 -4.07
CA SER A 8 11.18 7.67 -3.79
C SER A 8 12.56 7.94 -3.24
N ILE A 9 13.13 9.07 -3.64
CA ILE A 9 14.46 9.47 -3.20
C ILE A 9 14.34 10.68 -2.30
N SER A 10 14.98 10.63 -1.13
CA SER A 10 15.04 11.74 -0.22
C SER A 10 16.42 11.80 0.42
N LYS A 11 16.66 12.85 1.19
CA LYS A 11 17.91 12.97 1.95
C LYS A 11 17.58 13.01 3.43
N ARG A 12 18.41 12.34 4.21
CA ARG A 12 18.27 12.29 5.65
C ARG A 12 19.66 12.30 6.29
N ASN A 13 19.95 13.32 7.07
CA ASN A 13 21.24 13.45 7.76
C ASN A 13 22.43 13.30 6.80
N GLY A 14 22.33 13.93 5.63
CA GLY A 14 23.42 13.90 4.65
C GLY A 14 23.52 12.63 3.84
N LYS A 15 22.61 11.67 4.05
CA LYS A 15 22.60 10.43 3.28
C LYS A 15 21.39 10.39 2.38
N VAL A 16 21.51 9.57 1.33
CA VAL A 16 20.41 9.37 0.38
C VAL A 16 19.58 8.16 0.81
N VAL A 17 18.27 8.36 0.83
CA VAL A 17 17.33 7.31 1.24
C VAL A 17 16.43 7.00 0.05
N ALA A 18 16.46 5.75 -0.40
CA ALA A 18 15.51 5.24 -1.38
C ALA A 18 14.45 4.45 -0.63
N SER A 19 13.18 4.67 -0.94
CA SER A 19 12.10 3.99 -0.25
C SER A 19 10.99 3.62 -1.20
N TYR A 20 10.28 2.55 -0.87
CA TYR A 20 9.10 2.15 -1.62
C TYR A 20 8.13 1.41 -0.71
N ILE A 21 6.89 1.29 -1.18
CA ILE A 21 5.82 0.60 -0.47
C ILE A 21 5.38 -0.57 -1.30
N SER A 22 5.21 -1.71 -0.67
CA SER A 22 4.73 -2.92 -1.32
C SER A 22 3.55 -3.48 -0.54
N LEU A 23 2.52 -3.91 -1.26
CA LEU A 23 1.41 -4.62 -0.64
C LEU A 23 1.76 -6.09 -0.51
N ASP A 24 1.35 -6.69 0.59
CA ASP A 24 1.49 -8.13 0.80
C ASP A 24 0.27 -8.81 0.21
N PRO A 25 0.39 -9.49 -0.94
CA PRO A 25 -0.77 -10.11 -1.58
C PRO A 25 -1.43 -11.19 -0.71
N ALA A 26 -0.64 -11.87 0.12
CA ALA A 26 -1.17 -12.90 1.00
C ALA A 26 -2.01 -12.34 2.13
N SER A 27 -1.89 -11.03 2.41
CA SER A 27 -2.63 -10.38 3.48
C SER A 27 -3.99 -9.86 3.04
N ILE A 28 -4.27 -9.82 1.75
CA ILE A 28 -5.50 -9.24 1.23
C ILE A 28 -6.68 -10.12 1.61
N SER A 29 -7.65 -9.53 2.29
CA SER A 29 -8.90 -10.21 2.59
C SER A 29 -10.06 -9.29 2.27
N THR A 30 -11.12 -9.86 1.71
CA THR A 30 -12.28 -9.10 1.30
C THR A 30 -13.52 -9.70 1.95
N GLU A 31 -14.35 -8.83 2.49
CA GLU A 31 -15.61 -9.22 3.10
C GLU A 31 -16.72 -8.38 2.50
N VAL A 32 -17.76 -9.03 1.99
CA VAL A 32 -18.90 -8.34 1.39
C VAL A 32 -20.09 -8.51 2.33
N LEU A 33 -20.71 -7.40 2.70
CA LEU A 33 -21.83 -7.39 3.63
C LEU A 33 -23.00 -6.63 3.01
N PRO A 34 -24.26 -7.07 3.28
CA PRO A 34 -25.41 -6.27 2.88
C PRO A 34 -25.40 -4.95 3.66
N SER A 35 -25.86 -3.90 3.00
CA SER A 35 -25.89 -2.58 3.60
C SER A 35 -27.30 -2.23 4.02
N ASP A 36 -27.45 -1.60 5.19
CA ASP A 36 -28.72 -1.05 5.65
C ASP A 36 -29.00 0.32 5.05
N SER A 37 -28.06 0.87 4.34
CA SER A 37 -28.21 2.19 3.75
C SER A 37 -29.11 2.15 2.53
N ARG A 38 -29.92 3.19 2.34
CA ARG A 38 -30.72 3.35 1.14
C ARG A 38 -29.88 3.64 -0.09
N HIS A 39 -28.64 4.08 0.12
CA HIS A 39 -27.76 4.51 -0.97
C HIS A 39 -26.90 3.39 -1.53
N PHE A 40 -26.72 2.31 -0.76
CA PHE A 40 -25.84 1.21 -1.15
C PHE A 40 -26.56 -0.12 -0.96
N GLN A 41 -26.35 -1.03 -1.89
CA GLN A 41 -26.89 -2.40 -1.76
C GLN A 41 -25.94 -3.25 -0.92
N TYR A 42 -24.67 -3.08 -1.09
CA TYR A 42 -23.63 -3.83 -0.39
C TYR A 42 -22.46 -2.95 -0.06
N ILE A 43 -21.72 -3.34 0.95
CA ILE A 43 -20.40 -2.77 1.23
C ILE A 43 -19.38 -3.89 1.24
N ALA A 44 -18.18 -3.56 0.83
CA ALA A 44 -17.05 -4.48 0.91
C ALA A 44 -15.98 -3.86 1.77
N ARG A 45 -15.42 -4.64 2.69
CA ARG A 45 -14.25 -4.25 3.45
C ARG A 45 -13.07 -5.00 2.89
N VAL A 46 -12.07 -4.26 2.46
CA VAL A 46 -10.82 -4.83 1.95
C VAL A 46 -9.74 -4.51 2.96
N LYS A 47 -9.13 -5.54 3.52
CA LYS A 47 -8.05 -5.40 4.49
C LYS A 47 -6.77 -5.91 3.87
N TYR A 48 -5.69 -5.20 4.10
CA TYR A 48 -4.39 -5.60 3.57
C TYR A 48 -3.26 -4.99 4.39
N VAL A 49 -2.07 -5.51 4.18
CA VAL A 49 -0.85 -5.04 4.85
C VAL A 49 0.04 -4.36 3.82
N GLU A 50 0.47 -3.15 4.15
CA GLU A 50 1.48 -2.40 3.42
C GLU A 50 2.83 -2.57 4.13
N ASN A 51 3.86 -2.94 3.38
CA ASN A 51 5.21 -3.01 3.91
C ASN A 51 6.02 -1.85 3.34
N HIS A 52 6.70 -1.14 4.21
CA HIS A 52 7.54 0.00 3.85
C HIS A 52 9.00 -0.41 3.91
N PHE A 53 9.72 -0.15 2.82
CA PHE A 53 11.12 -0.53 2.68
C PHE A 53 11.99 0.68 2.45
N GLU A 54 13.19 0.65 2.99
CA GLU A 54 14.18 1.70 2.79
C GLU A 54 15.56 1.12 2.53
N SER A 55 16.32 1.87 1.74
CA SER A 55 17.74 1.63 1.55
C SER A 55 18.44 2.97 1.74
N VAL A 56 19.44 3.01 2.63
CA VAL A 56 20.18 4.23 2.95
C VAL A 56 21.64 4.06 2.49
N ALA A 57 22.14 5.04 1.77
CA ALA A 57 23.52 4.99 1.27
C ALA A 57 24.07 6.41 1.11
N ALA A 58 25.35 6.50 0.78
CA ALA A 58 25.98 7.78 0.57
C ALA A 58 25.57 8.43 -0.74
N THR A 59 25.25 7.65 -1.75
CA THR A 59 24.86 8.15 -3.06
C THR A 59 23.52 7.56 -3.49
N ARG A 60 22.89 8.24 -4.45
CA ARG A 60 21.62 7.78 -5.02
C ARG A 60 21.75 6.40 -5.66
N GLU A 61 22.83 6.19 -6.40
CA GLU A 61 23.03 4.91 -7.09
C GLU A 61 23.14 3.76 -6.10
N GLU A 62 23.88 3.96 -5.03
CA GLU A 62 24.04 2.94 -4.00
C GLU A 62 22.73 2.69 -3.27
N ALA A 63 21.97 3.74 -2.98
CA ALA A 63 20.67 3.59 -2.31
C ALA A 63 19.71 2.81 -3.18
N LEU A 64 19.70 3.04 -4.49
CA LEU A 64 18.82 2.32 -5.41
C LEU A 64 19.21 0.85 -5.57
N LYS A 65 20.47 0.52 -5.39
CA LYS A 65 20.92 -0.88 -5.45
C LYS A 65 20.47 -1.67 -4.23
N GLY A 66 20.25 -1.01 -3.11
CA GLY A 66 19.87 -1.68 -1.86
C GLY A 66 21.06 -2.28 -1.14
N PRO A 67 20.86 -3.26 -0.27
CA PRO A 67 19.58 -3.94 -0.04
C PRO A 67 18.55 -3.04 0.63
N PHE A 68 17.31 -3.27 0.30
CA PHE A 68 16.19 -2.60 0.96
C PHE A 68 15.77 -3.40 2.18
N HIS A 69 15.49 -2.69 3.27
CA HIS A 69 15.06 -3.30 4.52
C HIS A 69 13.66 -2.86 4.87
N ARG A 70 12.85 -3.77 5.36
CA ARG A 70 11.52 -3.44 5.83
C ARG A 70 11.63 -2.66 7.13
N ILE A 71 11.12 -1.46 7.14
CA ILE A 71 11.18 -0.60 8.32
C ILE A 71 9.90 -0.58 9.11
N LYS A 72 8.76 -0.83 8.46
CA LYS A 72 7.47 -0.91 9.15
C LYS A 72 6.44 -1.59 8.27
N SER A 73 5.37 -2.04 8.92
CA SER A 73 4.18 -2.57 8.26
C SER A 73 2.96 -1.87 8.81
N ARG A 74 1.98 -1.64 7.95
CA ARG A 74 0.71 -1.02 8.34
C ARG A 74 -0.44 -1.87 7.86
N ARG A 75 -1.43 -2.04 8.72
CA ARG A 75 -2.69 -2.66 8.31
C ARG A 75 -3.65 -1.57 7.88
N LEU A 76 -4.24 -1.76 6.72
CA LEU A 76 -5.17 -0.80 6.14
C LEU A 76 -6.49 -1.48 5.87
N THR A 77 -7.56 -0.70 5.98
CA THR A 77 -8.90 -1.16 5.65
C THR A 77 -9.52 -0.13 4.73
N GLU A 78 -9.99 -0.58 3.59
CA GLU A 78 -10.72 0.27 2.66
C GLU A 78 -12.13 -0.26 2.52
N ILE A 79 -13.08 0.66 2.33
CA ILE A 79 -14.49 0.32 2.19
C ILE A 79 -14.94 0.72 0.80
N ALA A 80 -15.46 -0.25 0.06
CA ALA A 80 -16.07 -0.02 -1.24
C ALA A 80 -17.59 -0.13 -1.08
N ARG A 81 -18.32 0.63 -1.88
CA ARG A 81 -19.78 0.65 -1.87
C ARG A 81 -20.31 0.15 -3.20
N TYR A 82 -21.34 -0.65 -3.13
CA TYR A 82 -21.98 -1.18 -4.33
C TYR A 82 -23.37 -0.56 -4.47
N THR A 83 -23.61 0.08 -5.60
CA THR A 83 -24.88 0.73 -5.91
C THR A 83 -25.17 0.59 -7.40
N LYS A 84 -26.34 0.09 -7.73
CA LYS A 84 -26.81 0.01 -9.12
C LYS A 84 -25.83 -0.67 -10.07
N GLY A 85 -25.24 -1.76 -9.60
CA GLY A 85 -24.32 -2.54 -10.41
C GLY A 85 -22.89 -2.05 -10.46
N LYS A 86 -22.54 -1.06 -9.62
CA LYS A 86 -21.19 -0.48 -9.61
C LYS A 86 -20.60 -0.46 -8.21
N TRP A 87 -19.29 -0.75 -8.13
CA TRP A 87 -18.51 -0.56 -6.93
C TRP A 87 -17.79 0.77 -6.97
N SER A 88 -17.72 1.45 -5.84
CA SER A 88 -16.97 2.70 -5.71
C SER A 88 -16.31 2.78 -4.35
N LEU A 89 -15.20 3.46 -4.31
CA LEU A 89 -14.48 3.71 -3.05
C LEU A 89 -14.83 5.06 -2.47
#